data_b21db5d93df044b919f2840c648b18a7
#
_entry.id   b21db5d93df044b919f2840c648b18a7
#
_cell.length_a   1.000
_cell.length_b   1.000
_cell.length_c   1.000
_cell.angle_alpha   90.00
_cell.angle_beta   90.00
_cell.angle_gamma   90.00
#
_symmetry.space_group_name_H-M   'P 1'
#
loop_
_entity.id
_entity.type
_entity.pdbx_description
1 polymer ?
#
loop_
_entity_poly.entity_id
_entity_poly.type
_entity_poly.pdbx_seq_one_letter_code
_entity_poly.pdbx_strand_id
1 'polypeptide(L)'
;MSAAIEAGLREVLAATRAWSATLGLRPAPLPGELARMDGELRGAPLRLETRREQGGPFASLTCATICGADGGLCSVTVIGMPADATGGPVLGVDLIGLGGALSLVAVDLAPIDDPRWEERAAAPLAELHAAIGDGVVARRVPSFAQGVFSPRALIVGAQRGAEAPLLAAVRAFIARLPEVYAEGPALAPARAAAARERVSAWCRAELCNRREHDALARIFGAGPAAAYLEQLFTAPG
;
A
#
# COMPACT_ATOMS: atom_id res chain seq x y z
N MET A 1 13.43 -17.02 2.22
CA MET A 1 12.75 -16.14 3.23
C MET A 1 12.45 -16.97 4.47
N SER A 2 12.41 -16.35 5.66
CA SER A 2 11.94 -17.05 6.86
C SER A 2 10.45 -17.38 6.72
N ALA A 3 10.04 -18.62 7.03
CA ALA A 3 8.63 -19.01 7.00
C ALA A 3 7.75 -18.10 7.89
N ALA A 4 8.33 -17.55 8.97
CA ALA A 4 7.65 -16.62 9.86
C ALA A 4 7.33 -15.27 9.18
N ILE A 5 8.24 -14.73 8.36
CA ILE A 5 7.99 -13.48 7.61
C ILE A 5 6.87 -13.70 6.58
N GLU A 6 6.96 -14.79 5.83
CA GLU A 6 5.94 -15.13 4.84
C GLU A 6 4.55 -15.34 5.47
N ALA A 7 4.49 -16.03 6.61
CA ALA A 7 3.24 -16.20 7.37
C ALA A 7 2.69 -14.85 7.85
N GLY A 8 3.52 -13.97 8.40
CA GLY A 8 3.12 -12.65 8.85
C GLY A 8 2.62 -11.74 7.71
N LEU A 9 3.26 -11.79 6.53
CA LEU A 9 2.79 -11.08 5.34
C LEU A 9 1.41 -11.58 4.89
N ARG A 10 1.20 -12.91 4.90
CA ARG A 10 -0.12 -13.49 4.60
C ARG A 10 -1.18 -13.09 5.62
N GLU A 11 -0.83 -12.98 6.91
CA GLU A 11 -1.75 -12.51 7.95
C GLU A 11 -2.16 -11.06 7.74
N VAL A 12 -1.23 -10.16 7.37
CA VAL A 12 -1.56 -8.76 7.02
C VAL A 12 -2.49 -8.72 5.82
N LEU A 13 -2.20 -9.48 4.76
CA LEU A 13 -3.06 -9.56 3.59
C LEU A 13 -4.45 -10.12 3.94
N ALA A 14 -4.53 -11.16 4.77
CA ALA A 14 -5.79 -11.74 5.23
C ALA A 14 -6.61 -10.74 6.05
N ALA A 15 -5.98 -9.98 6.95
CA ALA A 15 -6.63 -8.93 7.72
C ALA A 15 -7.19 -7.82 6.81
N THR A 16 -6.41 -7.40 5.80
CA THR A 16 -6.85 -6.41 4.81
C THR A 16 -8.06 -6.91 4.02
N ARG A 17 -8.03 -8.17 3.55
CA ARG A 17 -9.15 -8.78 2.82
C ARG A 17 -10.40 -8.96 3.68
N ALA A 18 -10.22 -9.33 4.95
CA ALA A 18 -11.33 -9.44 5.88
C ALA A 18 -12.01 -8.08 6.11
N TRP A 19 -11.21 -7.02 6.27
CA TRP A 19 -11.72 -5.66 6.36
C TRP A 19 -12.41 -5.23 5.05
N SER A 20 -11.77 -5.38 3.88
CA SER A 20 -12.36 -4.97 2.60
C SER A 20 -13.69 -5.68 2.32
N ALA A 21 -13.84 -6.93 2.73
CA ALA A 21 -15.09 -7.69 2.59
C ALA A 21 -16.26 -7.06 3.38
N THR A 22 -16.00 -6.29 4.45
CA THR A 22 -17.04 -5.58 5.20
C THR A 22 -17.56 -4.33 4.50
N LEU A 23 -16.85 -3.84 3.48
CA LEU A 23 -17.15 -2.58 2.80
C LEU A 23 -18.11 -2.74 1.62
N GLY A 24 -18.54 -3.96 1.28
CA GLY A 24 -19.42 -4.22 0.15
C GLY A 24 -18.81 -3.84 -1.21
N LEU A 25 -17.48 -3.91 -1.32
CA LEU A 25 -16.78 -3.61 -2.56
C LEU A 25 -17.09 -4.64 -3.64
N ARG A 26 -17.06 -4.22 -4.88
CA ARG A 26 -17.22 -5.07 -6.08
C ARG A 26 -15.91 -5.12 -6.86
N PRO A 27 -15.63 -6.21 -7.59
CA PRO A 27 -14.46 -6.27 -8.46
C PRO A 27 -14.42 -5.09 -9.43
N ALA A 28 -13.23 -4.50 -9.60
CA ALA A 28 -12.98 -3.46 -10.58
C ALA A 28 -12.13 -4.02 -11.73
N PRO A 29 -12.34 -3.53 -12.97
CA PRO A 29 -11.59 -4.01 -14.13
C PRO A 29 -10.08 -3.83 -13.94
N LEU A 30 -9.33 -4.88 -14.29
CA LEU A 30 -7.89 -4.85 -14.47
C LEU A 30 -7.60 -5.75 -15.68
N PRO A 31 -6.78 -5.33 -16.66
CA PRO A 31 -6.37 -6.20 -17.76
C PRO A 31 -5.83 -7.53 -17.23
N GLY A 32 -6.28 -8.66 -17.83
CA GLY A 32 -5.98 -9.99 -17.31
C GLY A 32 -4.48 -10.28 -17.21
N GLU A 33 -3.72 -9.80 -18.19
CA GLU A 33 -2.26 -9.87 -18.24
C GLU A 33 -1.57 -9.07 -17.14
N LEU A 34 -2.24 -8.06 -16.54
CA LEU A 34 -1.74 -7.28 -15.41
C LEU A 34 -2.31 -7.75 -14.08
N ALA A 35 -3.42 -8.50 -14.10
CA ALA A 35 -3.96 -9.12 -12.90
C ALA A 35 -3.05 -10.27 -12.41
N ARG A 36 -2.33 -10.91 -13.33
CA ARG A 36 -1.37 -11.96 -13.05
C ARG A 36 -0.20 -11.88 -14.01
N MET A 37 1.00 -11.71 -13.47
CA MET A 37 2.23 -11.66 -14.23
C MET A 37 3.21 -12.70 -13.67
N ASP A 38 3.80 -13.49 -14.55
CA ASP A 38 4.90 -14.40 -14.20
C ASP A 38 6.23 -13.72 -14.62
N GLY A 39 7.23 -13.80 -13.77
CA GLY A 39 8.53 -13.20 -13.96
C GLY A 39 9.63 -14.00 -13.28
N GLU A 40 10.83 -13.43 -13.23
CA GLU A 40 12.00 -14.10 -12.66
C GLU A 40 12.92 -13.10 -11.97
N LEU A 41 13.50 -13.50 -10.85
CA LEU A 41 14.57 -12.76 -10.20
C LEU A 41 15.74 -13.69 -9.88
N ARG A 42 16.90 -13.46 -10.52
CA ARG A 42 18.12 -14.28 -10.33
C ARG A 42 17.92 -15.78 -10.57
N GLY A 43 17.12 -16.15 -11.57
CA GLY A 43 16.80 -17.53 -11.91
C GLY A 43 15.66 -18.14 -11.07
N ALA A 44 15.13 -17.43 -10.10
CA ALA A 44 13.99 -17.90 -9.32
C ALA A 44 12.67 -17.35 -9.90
N PRO A 45 11.69 -18.23 -10.22
CA PRO A 45 10.40 -17.79 -10.74
C PRO A 45 9.61 -16.99 -9.68
N LEU A 46 9.01 -15.91 -10.12
CA LEU A 46 8.17 -15.03 -9.33
C LEU A 46 6.80 -14.89 -9.97
N ARG A 47 5.79 -14.70 -9.14
CA ARG A 47 4.44 -14.38 -9.59
C ARG A 47 3.91 -13.15 -8.88
N LEU A 48 3.40 -12.21 -9.68
CA LEU A 48 2.56 -11.12 -9.22
C LEU A 48 1.10 -11.52 -9.40
N GLU A 49 0.30 -11.32 -8.36
CA GLU A 49 -1.16 -11.43 -8.40
C GLU A 49 -1.77 -10.14 -7.86
N THR A 50 -2.67 -9.53 -8.62
CA THR A 50 -3.33 -8.27 -8.28
C THR A 50 -4.83 -8.44 -8.29
N ARG A 51 -5.48 -8.00 -7.22
CA ARG A 51 -6.93 -7.87 -7.11
C ARG A 51 -7.27 -6.39 -6.93
N ARG A 52 -8.20 -5.89 -7.74
CA ARG A 52 -8.74 -4.55 -7.63
C ARG A 52 -10.24 -4.61 -7.34
N GLU A 53 -10.68 -3.78 -6.42
CA GLU A 53 -12.07 -3.63 -6.01
C GLU A 53 -12.43 -2.15 -5.97
N GLN A 54 -13.73 -1.82 -6.03
CA GLN A 54 -14.25 -0.45 -5.97
C GLN A 54 -15.59 -0.39 -5.26
N GLY A 55 -15.93 0.76 -4.72
CA GLY A 55 -17.18 1.01 -4.00
C GLY A 55 -16.96 1.50 -2.59
N GLY A 56 -18.03 1.81 -1.87
CA GLY A 56 -17.95 2.37 -0.53
C GLY A 56 -17.02 3.60 -0.47
N PRO A 57 -16.03 3.61 0.44
CA PRO A 57 -15.12 4.74 0.58
C PRO A 57 -14.05 4.82 -0.53
N PHE A 58 -13.95 3.83 -1.42
CA PHE A 58 -12.87 3.72 -2.40
C PHE A 58 -13.37 3.84 -3.85
N ALA A 59 -12.72 4.71 -4.61
CA ALA A 59 -12.75 4.67 -6.06
C ALA A 59 -12.00 3.43 -6.57
N SER A 60 -10.90 3.05 -5.91
CA SER A 60 -10.26 1.75 -6.09
C SER A 60 -9.52 1.32 -4.83
N LEU A 61 -9.61 0.03 -4.49
CA LEU A 61 -8.77 -0.65 -3.50
C LEU A 61 -8.03 -1.77 -4.21
N THR A 62 -6.73 -1.70 -4.27
CA THR A 62 -5.87 -2.68 -4.92
C THR A 62 -5.04 -3.42 -3.90
N CYS A 63 -5.07 -4.74 -3.95
CA CYS A 63 -4.19 -5.63 -3.19
C CYS A 63 -3.34 -6.42 -4.17
N ALA A 64 -2.03 -6.29 -4.10
CA ALA A 64 -1.08 -7.03 -4.91
C ALA A 64 -0.11 -7.84 -4.06
N THR A 65 0.33 -8.97 -4.60
CA THR A 65 1.39 -9.79 -3.99
C THR A 65 2.40 -10.18 -5.05
N ILE A 66 3.68 -10.19 -4.70
CA ILE A 66 4.73 -10.83 -5.49
C ILE A 66 5.33 -11.91 -4.62
N CYS A 67 5.33 -13.16 -5.07
CA CYS A 67 5.90 -14.26 -4.30
C CYS A 67 6.77 -15.15 -5.21
N GLY A 68 7.94 -15.53 -4.69
CA GLY A 68 8.83 -16.49 -5.31
C GLY A 68 8.59 -17.91 -4.80
N ALA A 69 8.71 -18.90 -5.68
CA ALA A 69 8.56 -20.30 -5.33
C ALA A 69 9.61 -20.78 -4.31
N ASP A 70 10.80 -20.17 -4.32
CA ASP A 70 11.90 -20.44 -3.39
C ASP A 70 11.82 -19.66 -2.08
N GLY A 71 10.81 -18.81 -1.93
CA GLY A 71 10.67 -17.90 -0.78
C GLY A 71 11.73 -16.81 -0.70
N GLY A 72 12.50 -16.54 -1.75
CA GLY A 72 13.54 -15.50 -1.76
C GLY A 72 12.99 -14.08 -1.70
N LEU A 73 11.81 -13.86 -2.31
CA LEU A 73 11.06 -12.60 -2.27
C LEU A 73 9.59 -12.89 -1.99
N CYS A 74 8.98 -12.12 -1.11
CA CYS A 74 7.53 -11.99 -1.00
C CYS A 74 7.19 -10.55 -0.66
N SER A 75 6.21 -9.97 -1.34
CA SER A 75 5.69 -8.65 -1.01
C SER A 75 4.17 -8.65 -0.92
N VAL A 76 3.67 -7.69 -0.16
CA VAL A 76 2.25 -7.34 -0.08
C VAL A 76 2.14 -5.85 -0.27
N THR A 77 1.39 -5.42 -1.27
CA THR A 77 1.09 -4.01 -1.54
C THR A 77 -0.42 -3.80 -1.46
N VAL A 78 -0.84 -2.80 -0.70
CA VAL A 78 -2.24 -2.36 -0.62
C VAL A 78 -2.30 -0.88 -0.93
N ILE A 79 -3.11 -0.50 -1.91
CA ILE A 79 -3.32 0.89 -2.31
C ILE A 79 -4.82 1.16 -2.34
N GLY A 80 -5.26 2.10 -1.51
CA GLY A 80 -6.66 2.55 -1.47
C GLY A 80 -6.77 3.99 -1.96
N MET A 81 -7.34 4.17 -3.16
CA MET A 81 -7.69 5.49 -3.68
C MET A 81 -9.09 5.84 -3.18
N PRO A 82 -9.25 6.93 -2.41
CA PRO A 82 -10.55 7.30 -1.88
C PRO A 82 -11.51 7.73 -2.99
N ALA A 83 -12.80 7.50 -2.77
CA ALA A 83 -13.84 8.08 -3.61
C ALA A 83 -13.93 9.60 -3.36
N ASP A 84 -14.13 10.38 -4.42
CA ASP A 84 -14.05 11.84 -4.44
C ASP A 84 -14.81 12.56 -3.32
N ALA A 85 -16.01 12.07 -3.03
CA ALA A 85 -16.88 12.72 -2.05
C ALA A 85 -16.49 12.42 -0.60
N THR A 86 -15.63 11.42 -0.35
CA THR A 86 -15.39 10.95 1.03
C THR A 86 -14.35 11.77 1.79
N GLY A 87 -13.35 12.31 1.09
CA GLY A 87 -12.21 13.00 1.71
C GLY A 87 -11.35 12.12 2.60
N GLY A 88 -11.48 10.79 2.50
CA GLY A 88 -10.60 9.84 3.17
C GLY A 88 -9.18 9.93 2.60
N PRO A 89 -8.15 9.54 3.35
CA PRO A 89 -6.76 9.56 2.89
C PRO A 89 -6.52 8.54 1.77
N VAL A 90 -5.43 8.71 1.00
CA VAL A 90 -4.90 7.60 0.20
C VAL A 90 -4.24 6.61 1.15
N LEU A 91 -4.66 5.35 1.10
CA LEU A 91 -4.02 4.25 1.83
C LEU A 91 -2.83 3.72 1.04
N GLY A 92 -1.67 3.67 1.64
CA GLY A 92 -0.49 2.99 1.14
C GLY A 92 0.05 2.01 2.17
N VAL A 93 0.15 0.73 1.83
CA VAL A 93 0.88 -0.28 2.60
C VAL A 93 1.75 -1.07 1.64
N ASP A 94 3.06 -1.05 1.86
CA ASP A 94 4.01 -1.84 1.08
C ASP A 94 4.97 -2.58 2.00
N LEU A 95 4.93 -3.91 1.93
CA LEU A 95 5.70 -4.80 2.78
C LEU A 95 6.55 -5.71 1.90
N ILE A 96 7.87 -5.72 2.11
CA ILE A 96 8.79 -6.52 1.31
C ILE A 96 9.66 -7.40 2.20
N GLY A 97 9.47 -8.70 2.09
CA GLY A 97 10.39 -9.71 2.61
C GLY A 97 11.38 -10.14 1.52
N LEU A 98 12.67 -9.95 1.75
CA LEU A 98 13.73 -10.27 0.79
C LEU A 98 14.92 -10.90 1.51
N GLY A 99 15.42 -12.04 1.00
CA GLY A 99 16.64 -12.67 1.50
C GLY A 99 16.59 -13.06 2.99
N GLY A 100 15.42 -13.38 3.52
CA GLY A 100 15.24 -13.78 4.91
C GLY A 100 15.04 -12.62 5.90
N ALA A 101 14.92 -11.40 5.43
CA ALA A 101 14.65 -10.21 6.23
C ALA A 101 13.39 -9.47 5.75
N LEU A 102 12.69 -8.80 6.66
CA LEU A 102 11.64 -7.83 6.32
C LEU A 102 12.33 -6.51 5.99
N SER A 103 12.62 -6.33 4.69
CA SER A 103 13.51 -5.27 4.18
C SER A 103 12.82 -3.92 4.05
N LEU A 104 11.50 -3.90 3.86
CA LEU A 104 10.68 -2.69 3.80
C LEU A 104 9.34 -2.94 4.50
N VAL A 105 8.96 -1.96 5.29
CA VAL A 105 7.59 -1.71 5.75
C VAL A 105 7.33 -0.25 5.51
N ALA A 106 6.49 0.06 4.53
CA ALA A 106 5.99 1.40 4.27
C ALA A 106 4.49 1.41 4.55
N VAL A 107 4.04 2.30 5.42
CA VAL A 107 2.63 2.47 5.77
C VAL A 107 2.33 3.95 5.80
N ASP A 108 1.33 4.37 5.07
CA ASP A 108 0.88 5.75 5.05
C ASP A 108 -0.65 5.86 4.88
N LEU A 109 -1.17 6.96 5.38
CA LEU A 109 -2.48 7.51 5.11
C LEU A 109 -2.26 8.92 4.57
N ALA A 110 -2.00 9.04 3.26
CA ALA A 110 -1.62 10.31 2.67
C ALA A 110 -2.79 11.31 2.66
N PRO A 111 -2.61 12.55 3.14
CA PRO A 111 -3.69 13.51 3.30
C PRO A 111 -4.16 14.06 1.96
N ILE A 112 -5.48 13.98 1.71
CA ILE A 112 -6.12 14.66 0.58
C ILE A 112 -7.09 15.76 1.05
N ASP A 113 -7.48 15.73 2.33
CA ASP A 113 -8.27 16.75 3.02
C ASP A 113 -7.78 16.86 4.45
N ASP A 114 -7.03 17.92 4.77
CA ASP A 114 -6.30 18.04 6.03
C ASP A 114 -7.19 17.95 7.29
N PRO A 115 -8.38 18.59 7.37
CA PRO A 115 -9.22 18.46 8.55
C PRO A 115 -9.67 17.03 8.83
N ARG A 116 -10.04 16.26 7.80
CA ARG A 116 -10.43 14.86 7.97
C ARG A 116 -9.25 13.96 8.27
N TRP A 117 -8.09 14.28 7.71
CA TRP A 117 -6.88 13.54 8.00
C TRP A 117 -6.49 13.67 9.47
N GLU A 118 -6.48 14.89 10.03
CA GLU A 118 -6.20 15.09 11.44
C GLU A 118 -7.24 14.41 12.35
N GLU A 119 -8.51 14.41 11.95
CA GLU A 119 -9.59 13.80 12.72
C GLU A 119 -9.47 12.26 12.76
N ARG A 120 -9.06 11.60 11.65
CA ARG A 120 -9.26 10.15 11.47
C ARG A 120 -7.98 9.37 11.24
N ALA A 121 -6.99 9.95 10.58
CA ALA A 121 -5.78 9.26 10.14
C ALA A 121 -4.57 9.48 11.05
N ALA A 122 -4.48 10.64 11.67
CA ALA A 122 -3.32 11.02 12.46
C ALA A 122 -3.09 10.10 13.68
N ALA A 123 -4.16 9.74 14.40
CA ALA A 123 -4.08 8.88 15.58
C ALA A 123 -3.67 7.43 15.23
N PRO A 124 -4.30 6.72 14.28
CA PRO A 124 -3.86 5.38 13.87
C PRO A 124 -2.39 5.31 13.44
N LEU A 125 -1.88 6.32 12.72
CA LEU A 125 -0.45 6.36 12.37
C LEU A 125 0.44 6.59 13.59
N ALA A 126 0.02 7.46 14.53
CA ALA A 126 0.77 7.67 15.77
C ALA A 126 0.82 6.40 16.63
N GLU A 127 -0.28 5.67 16.72
CA GLU A 127 -0.35 4.38 17.43
C GLU A 127 0.57 3.34 16.76
N LEU A 128 0.61 3.29 15.41
CA LEU A 128 1.54 2.43 14.69
C LEU A 128 2.99 2.76 15.04
N HIS A 129 3.38 4.04 15.02
CA HIS A 129 4.73 4.47 15.40
C HIS A 129 5.07 4.09 16.84
N ALA A 130 4.13 4.20 17.78
CA ALA A 130 4.34 3.81 19.16
C ALA A 130 4.50 2.28 19.33
N ALA A 131 3.87 1.49 18.47
CA ALA A 131 3.86 0.03 18.56
C ALA A 131 5.10 -0.66 17.97
N ILE A 132 5.88 0.01 17.10
CA ILE A 132 6.99 -0.64 16.37
C ILE A 132 8.25 -0.85 17.22
N GLY A 133 8.40 -0.16 18.37
CA GLY A 133 9.57 -0.31 19.26
C GLY A 133 10.91 0.03 18.61
N ASP A 134 12.02 -0.41 19.25
CA ASP A 134 13.39 -0.07 18.84
C ASP A 134 13.96 -1.03 17.77
N GLY A 135 13.24 -2.09 17.43
CA GLY A 135 13.72 -3.15 16.51
C GLY A 135 13.65 -2.80 15.02
N VAL A 136 13.63 -1.51 14.66
CA VAL A 136 13.50 -1.06 13.27
C VAL A 136 14.66 -0.19 12.82
N VAL A 137 14.91 -0.19 11.52
CA VAL A 137 15.85 0.69 10.84
C VAL A 137 15.05 1.69 10.01
N ALA A 138 15.07 2.95 10.45
CA ALA A 138 14.40 4.02 9.71
C ALA A 138 14.98 4.13 8.30
N ARG A 139 14.10 4.34 7.33
CA ARG A 139 14.45 4.62 5.95
C ARG A 139 14.12 6.08 5.64
N ARG A 140 14.93 6.67 4.79
CA ARG A 140 14.66 8.04 4.34
C ARG A 140 13.44 8.06 3.43
N VAL A 141 12.53 9.01 3.68
CA VAL A 141 11.43 9.29 2.75
C VAL A 141 12.01 9.61 1.37
N PRO A 142 11.60 8.89 0.32
CA PRO A 142 12.09 9.15 -1.03
C PRO A 142 11.75 10.56 -1.50
N SER A 143 12.60 11.14 -2.37
CA SER A 143 12.37 12.51 -2.85
C SER A 143 11.05 12.68 -3.62
N PHE A 144 10.60 11.64 -4.33
CA PHE A 144 9.33 11.67 -5.06
C PHE A 144 8.11 11.77 -4.10
N ALA A 145 8.23 11.23 -2.89
CA ALA A 145 7.15 11.19 -1.90
C ALA A 145 7.05 12.48 -1.06
N GLN A 146 8.04 13.38 -1.19
CA GLN A 146 8.04 14.64 -0.44
C GLN A 146 6.85 15.52 -0.85
N GLY A 147 6.07 15.97 0.14
CA GLY A 147 4.90 16.83 -0.06
C GLY A 147 3.62 16.09 -0.48
N VAL A 148 3.67 14.76 -0.72
CA VAL A 148 2.49 13.96 -1.03
C VAL A 148 2.22 12.87 0.02
N PHE A 149 3.26 12.33 0.66
CA PHE A 149 3.08 11.45 1.81
C PHE A 149 2.76 12.26 3.07
N SER A 150 2.12 11.59 4.03
CA SER A 150 1.83 12.23 5.31
C SER A 150 3.12 12.54 6.08
N PRO A 151 3.11 13.53 6.99
CA PRO A 151 4.23 13.79 7.88
C PRO A 151 4.47 12.64 8.88
N ARG A 152 3.56 11.67 8.94
CA ARG A 152 3.60 10.48 9.81
C ARG A 152 3.75 9.18 9.02
N ALA A 153 4.16 9.23 7.76
CA ALA A 153 4.45 8.03 6.99
C ALA A 153 5.51 7.19 7.70
N LEU A 154 5.23 5.91 7.90
CA LEU A 154 6.18 4.95 8.43
C LEU A 154 6.95 4.33 7.28
N ILE A 155 8.28 4.48 7.24
CA ILE A 155 9.14 3.83 6.26
C ILE A 155 10.34 3.25 6.98
N VAL A 156 10.34 1.93 7.20
CA VAL A 156 11.36 1.23 8.00
C VAL A 156 11.73 -0.12 7.39
N GLY A 157 12.80 -0.71 7.86
CA GLY A 157 13.10 -2.13 7.73
C GLY A 157 13.18 -2.76 9.12
N ALA A 158 12.95 -4.06 9.25
CA ALA A 158 13.12 -4.75 10.52
C ALA A 158 14.59 -5.12 10.76
N GLN A 159 15.05 -4.98 12.01
CA GLN A 159 16.23 -5.70 12.49
C GLN A 159 15.88 -7.18 12.63
N ARG A 160 16.91 -8.03 12.63
CA ARG A 160 16.71 -9.47 12.83
C ARG A 160 16.02 -9.75 14.16
N GLY A 161 14.92 -10.48 14.12
CA GLY A 161 14.10 -10.82 15.28
C GLY A 161 12.98 -9.83 15.62
N ALA A 162 12.94 -8.67 14.95
CA ALA A 162 11.88 -7.67 15.11
C ALA A 162 10.76 -7.77 14.05
N GLU A 163 10.87 -8.74 13.13
CA GLU A 163 9.93 -8.85 12.00
C GLU A 163 8.51 -9.17 12.47
N ALA A 164 8.36 -10.12 13.42
CA ALA A 164 7.05 -10.54 13.89
C ALA A 164 6.33 -9.42 14.70
N PRO A 165 6.97 -8.73 15.66
CA PRO A 165 6.37 -7.55 16.30
C PRO A 165 5.96 -6.46 15.31
N LEU A 166 6.80 -6.16 14.30
CA LEU A 166 6.51 -5.13 13.32
C LEU A 166 5.30 -5.50 12.44
N LEU A 167 5.22 -6.76 11.97
CA LEU A 167 4.05 -7.25 11.22
C LEU A 167 2.79 -7.29 12.09
N ALA A 168 2.90 -7.57 13.39
CA ALA A 168 1.78 -7.49 14.32
C ALA A 168 1.29 -6.04 14.49
N ALA A 169 2.20 -5.06 14.56
CA ALA A 169 1.85 -3.64 14.61
C ALA A 169 1.12 -3.19 13.33
N VAL A 170 1.61 -3.60 12.15
CA VAL A 170 0.92 -3.32 10.88
C VAL A 170 -0.47 -3.96 10.86
N ARG A 171 -0.63 -5.18 11.35
CA ARG A 171 -1.94 -5.83 11.46
C ARG A 171 -2.90 -5.08 12.39
N ALA A 172 -2.39 -4.60 13.53
CA ALA A 172 -3.17 -3.76 14.45
C ALA A 172 -3.58 -2.44 13.78
N PHE A 173 -2.71 -1.83 12.98
CA PHE A 173 -3.05 -0.66 12.17
C PHE A 173 -4.16 -0.96 11.16
N ILE A 174 -4.10 -2.09 10.43
CA ILE A 174 -5.18 -2.50 9.52
C ILE A 174 -6.53 -2.62 10.25
N ALA A 175 -6.53 -3.09 11.50
CA ALA A 175 -7.75 -3.18 12.30
C ALA A 175 -8.36 -1.81 12.65
N ARG A 176 -7.60 -0.70 12.52
CA ARG A 176 -8.09 0.68 12.73
C ARG A 176 -8.68 1.30 11.45
N LEU A 177 -8.46 0.72 10.28
CA LEU A 177 -8.95 1.28 9.01
C LEU A 177 -10.49 1.45 8.95
N PRO A 178 -11.33 0.63 9.58
CA PRO A 178 -12.78 0.90 9.68
C PRO A 178 -13.11 2.29 10.24
N GLU A 179 -12.33 2.79 11.20
CA GLU A 179 -12.54 4.11 11.80
C GLU A 179 -12.07 5.22 10.86
N VAL A 180 -10.94 5.01 10.17
CA VAL A 180 -10.38 5.95 9.19
C VAL A 180 -11.36 6.17 8.03
N TYR A 181 -11.97 5.09 7.54
CA TYR A 181 -12.86 5.10 6.38
C TYR A 181 -14.35 5.02 6.76
N ALA A 182 -14.69 5.32 8.01
CA ALA A 182 -16.08 5.41 8.42
C ALA A 182 -16.86 6.42 7.58
N GLU A 183 -18.12 6.12 7.29
CA GLU A 183 -19.00 7.03 6.57
C GLU A 183 -19.09 8.39 7.26
N GLY A 184 -19.22 9.43 6.48
CA GLY A 184 -19.33 10.80 6.94
C GLY A 184 -19.95 11.69 5.88
N PRO A 185 -20.26 12.95 6.20
CA PRO A 185 -20.88 13.85 5.24
C PRO A 185 -19.98 14.04 4.03
N ALA A 186 -20.57 14.10 2.84
CA ALA A 186 -19.82 14.37 1.62
C ALA A 186 -19.06 15.71 1.71
N LEU A 187 -17.90 15.79 1.06
CA LEU A 187 -17.18 17.04 0.92
C LEU A 187 -17.97 18.03 0.09
N ALA A 188 -17.90 19.31 0.46
CA ALA A 188 -18.39 20.38 -0.41
C ALA A 188 -17.64 20.35 -1.76
N PRO A 189 -18.26 20.77 -2.87
CA PRO A 189 -17.72 20.60 -4.22
C PRO A 189 -16.29 21.14 -4.41
N ALA A 190 -15.96 22.28 -3.84
CA ALA A 190 -14.62 22.87 -3.92
C ALA A 190 -13.57 22.02 -3.18
N ARG A 191 -13.92 21.48 -2.00
CA ARG A 191 -13.04 20.57 -1.25
C ARG A 191 -12.87 19.22 -1.96
N ALA A 192 -13.95 18.68 -2.55
CA ALA A 192 -13.87 17.47 -3.36
C ALA A 192 -12.95 17.64 -4.57
N ALA A 193 -13.02 18.80 -5.26
CA ALA A 193 -12.11 19.11 -6.36
C ALA A 193 -10.64 19.20 -5.90
N ALA A 194 -10.37 19.87 -4.78
CA ALA A 194 -9.03 19.92 -4.21
C ALA A 194 -8.51 18.54 -3.79
N ALA A 195 -9.37 17.70 -3.22
CA ALA A 195 -9.03 16.32 -2.86
C ALA A 195 -8.64 15.48 -4.09
N ARG A 196 -9.40 15.56 -5.18
CA ARG A 196 -9.05 14.91 -6.47
C ARG A 196 -7.68 15.33 -6.98
N GLU A 197 -7.36 16.63 -6.92
CA GLU A 197 -6.04 17.11 -7.36
C GLU A 197 -4.92 16.54 -6.49
N ARG A 198 -5.11 16.42 -5.17
CA ARG A 198 -4.15 15.78 -4.27
C ARG A 198 -3.97 14.29 -4.56
N VAL A 199 -5.05 13.54 -4.85
CA VAL A 199 -4.96 12.13 -5.30
C VAL A 199 -4.16 12.05 -6.60
N SER A 200 -4.46 12.92 -7.58
CA SER A 200 -3.74 12.96 -8.84
C SER A 200 -2.25 13.32 -8.65
N ALA A 201 -1.93 14.22 -7.73
CA ALA A 201 -0.55 14.57 -7.39
C ALA A 201 0.18 13.38 -6.75
N TRP A 202 -0.49 12.63 -5.86
CA TRP A 202 0.04 11.43 -5.25
C TRP A 202 0.34 10.35 -6.31
N CYS A 203 -0.60 10.09 -7.23
CA CYS A 203 -0.40 9.14 -8.33
C CYS A 203 0.79 9.55 -9.22
N ARG A 204 0.89 10.83 -9.59
CA ARG A 204 2.03 11.33 -10.37
C ARG A 204 3.36 11.17 -9.64
N ALA A 205 3.38 11.36 -8.33
CA ALA A 205 4.58 11.16 -7.51
C ALA A 205 5.01 9.69 -7.49
N GLU A 206 4.07 8.76 -7.30
CA GLU A 206 4.37 7.31 -7.35
C GLU A 206 4.90 6.87 -8.71
N LEU A 207 4.36 7.39 -9.81
CA LEU A 207 4.89 7.13 -11.16
C LEU A 207 6.34 7.63 -11.36
N CYS A 208 6.83 8.53 -10.49
CA CYS A 208 8.23 8.95 -10.46
C CYS A 208 9.14 8.05 -9.60
N ASN A 209 8.62 6.98 -9.01
CA ASN A 209 9.36 6.04 -8.18
C ASN A 209 10.26 5.11 -9.01
N ARG A 210 11.42 5.63 -9.43
CA ARG A 210 12.36 4.87 -10.28
C ARG A 210 12.79 3.54 -9.66
N ARG A 211 12.88 3.44 -8.32
CA ARG A 211 13.30 2.19 -7.67
C ARG A 211 12.30 1.08 -7.88
N GLU A 212 11.03 1.40 -7.81
CA GLU A 212 9.95 0.44 -8.06
C GLU A 212 9.90 0.07 -9.55
N HIS A 213 9.97 1.06 -10.46
CA HIS A 213 10.08 0.82 -11.88
C HIS A 213 11.24 -0.13 -12.22
N ASP A 214 12.44 0.14 -11.71
CA ASP A 214 13.63 -0.67 -11.96
C ASP A 214 13.50 -2.08 -11.37
N ALA A 215 12.88 -2.21 -10.18
CA ALA A 215 12.67 -3.49 -9.53
C ALA A 215 11.68 -4.37 -10.32
N LEU A 216 10.53 -3.82 -10.69
CA LEU A 216 9.53 -4.53 -11.48
C LEU A 216 10.01 -4.83 -12.89
N ALA A 217 10.74 -3.90 -13.53
CA ALA A 217 11.33 -4.12 -14.85
C ALA A 217 12.35 -5.27 -14.87
N ARG A 218 13.13 -5.45 -13.80
CA ARG A 218 14.06 -6.59 -13.67
C ARG A 218 13.36 -7.92 -13.53
N ILE A 219 12.15 -7.94 -12.97
CA ILE A 219 11.37 -9.17 -12.71
C ILE A 219 10.49 -9.51 -13.90
N PHE A 220 9.75 -8.53 -14.41
CA PHE A 220 8.67 -8.74 -15.39
C PHE A 220 8.97 -8.19 -16.78
N GLY A 221 10.11 -7.51 -16.96
CA GLY A 221 10.43 -6.75 -18.17
C GLY A 221 9.92 -5.32 -18.16
N ALA A 222 10.58 -4.42 -18.87
CA ALA A 222 10.32 -2.99 -18.82
C ALA A 222 8.91 -2.61 -19.29
N GLY A 223 8.43 -3.20 -20.40
CA GLY A 223 7.10 -2.91 -20.94
C GLY A 223 5.96 -3.31 -20.00
N PRO A 224 5.88 -4.58 -19.58
CA PRO A 224 4.87 -5.02 -18.61
C PRO A 224 4.91 -4.28 -17.29
N ALA A 225 6.11 -3.97 -16.76
CA ALA A 225 6.26 -3.21 -15.52
C ALA A 225 5.71 -1.78 -15.66
N ALA A 226 6.01 -1.08 -16.76
CA ALA A 226 5.49 0.27 -17.01
C ALA A 226 3.96 0.25 -17.13
N ALA A 227 3.40 -0.66 -17.94
CA ALA A 227 1.95 -0.80 -18.10
C ALA A 227 1.25 -1.12 -16.77
N TYR A 228 1.86 -1.96 -15.93
CA TYR A 228 1.34 -2.28 -14.60
C TYR A 228 1.28 -1.05 -13.69
N LEU A 229 2.39 -0.30 -13.58
CA LEU A 229 2.45 0.89 -12.74
C LEU A 229 1.52 2.00 -13.22
N GLU A 230 1.40 2.20 -14.55
CA GLU A 230 0.41 3.11 -15.10
C GLU A 230 -1.02 2.73 -14.68
N GLN A 231 -1.37 1.44 -14.77
CA GLN A 231 -2.69 0.97 -14.33
C GLN A 231 -2.87 1.11 -12.81
N LEU A 232 -1.83 0.90 -12.02
CA LEU A 232 -1.89 0.97 -10.57
C LEU A 232 -2.10 2.41 -10.09
N PHE A 233 -1.41 3.36 -10.70
CA PHE A 233 -1.36 4.77 -10.31
C PHE A 233 -2.13 5.72 -11.27
N THR A 234 -3.02 5.20 -12.12
CA THR A 234 -3.99 6.05 -12.81
C THR A 234 -5.03 6.53 -11.81
N ALA A 235 -5.11 7.86 -11.64
CA ALA A 235 -6.13 8.45 -10.81
C ALA A 235 -7.53 8.07 -11.34
N PRO A 236 -8.46 7.67 -10.46
CA PRO A 236 -9.84 7.43 -10.90
C PRO A 236 -10.44 8.71 -11.47
N GLY A 237 -11.08 8.59 -12.62
CA GLY A 237 -11.77 9.69 -13.30
C GLY A 237 -13.08 10.10 -12.63
#